data_b5fda2f535d01733a4a2c876f9bb28a1
#
_entry.id   b5fda2f535d01733a4a2c876f9bb28a1
#
_cell.length_a   1.000
_cell.length_b   1.000
_cell.length_c   1.000
_cell.angle_alpha   90.00
_cell.angle_beta   90.00
_cell.angle_gamma   90.00
#
_symmetry.space_group_name_H-M   'P 1'
#
loop_
_entity.id
_entity.type
_entity.pdbx_description
1 polymer ?
#
loop_
_entity_poly.entity_id
_entity_poly.type
_entity_poly.pdbx_seq_one_letter_code
_entity_poly.pdbx_strand_id
1 'polypeptide(L)'
;MGALPYRSAANATGRKRRRAGLTLIKRAGVTATQHSLMDPSEVPRVFSAHGLTKTYRTGEVEVQALRDVDLDIARGEFVVLLGPSGSGKSTLLNILGGLDVPTSGTVRFGEHQLDGASESDLTTYRREHVGFVFQFYNLIPSLTVRENVALVTDIVAHPMSVDEAIDRVGLTPRRDHFPSQLSGGEQQRVAIARAIVKQPDVLLCDEPTGALDYQTGKLVLEVIERINRELGTTAVVITHNAAIAGMADRVIYLGDGRVQRVERNAHKLSPSELSW
;
A
#
# COMPACT_ATOMS: atom_id res chain seq x y z
N MET A 1 44.43 28.71 -48.53
CA MET A 1 43.48 28.58 -49.65
C MET A 1 42.60 27.39 -49.34
N GLY A 2 41.32 27.42 -49.07
CA GLY A 2 40.30 28.41 -49.04
C GLY A 2 39.13 27.74 -48.26
N ALA A 3 38.63 28.47 -47.30
CA ALA A 3 37.47 28.06 -46.54
C ALA A 3 36.18 28.30 -47.34
N LEU A 4 35.24 27.40 -47.28
CA LEU A 4 33.83 27.64 -47.66
C LEU A 4 32.91 27.27 -46.51
N PRO A 5 31.90 28.08 -46.21
CA PRO A 5 31.05 27.95 -45.03
C PRO A 5 29.84 27.05 -45.30
N TYR A 6 29.50 26.21 -44.36
CA TYR A 6 28.26 25.39 -44.37
C TYR A 6 27.13 26.24 -43.79
N ARG A 7 26.14 26.56 -44.59
CA ARG A 7 24.91 27.25 -44.20
C ARG A 7 23.98 26.34 -43.43
N SER A 8 23.62 26.76 -42.26
CA SER A 8 22.51 26.25 -41.46
C SER A 8 21.16 26.52 -42.13
N ALA A 9 20.33 25.53 -42.26
CA ALA A 9 18.91 25.66 -42.52
C ALA A 9 18.15 25.13 -41.29
N ALA A 10 17.66 26.05 -40.51
CA ALA A 10 16.70 25.81 -39.44
C ALA A 10 15.32 25.46 -40.04
N ASN A 11 14.77 24.33 -39.69
CA ASN A 11 13.34 24.09 -39.82
C ASN A 11 12.77 23.78 -38.43
N ALA A 12 12.17 24.79 -37.85
CA ALA A 12 11.39 24.72 -36.62
C ALA A 12 9.99 24.17 -36.94
N THR A 13 9.73 22.93 -36.52
CA THR A 13 8.35 22.46 -36.36
C THR A 13 8.14 22.20 -34.87
N GLY A 14 7.59 23.24 -34.20
CA GLY A 14 7.20 23.19 -32.79
C GLY A 14 6.04 22.20 -32.56
N ARG A 15 6.34 21.01 -32.08
CA ARG A 15 5.37 20.18 -31.37
C ARG A 15 5.35 20.62 -29.90
N LYS A 16 4.40 21.48 -29.55
CA LYS A 16 4.01 21.73 -28.17
C LYS A 16 3.54 20.42 -27.56
N ARG A 17 4.42 19.73 -26.83
CA ARG A 17 4.00 18.71 -25.87
C ARG A 17 3.21 19.42 -24.77
N ARG A 18 1.89 19.21 -24.74
CA ARG A 18 1.07 19.56 -23.59
C ARG A 18 1.57 18.72 -22.43
N ARG A 19 2.31 19.33 -21.53
CA ARG A 19 2.49 18.81 -20.17
C ARG A 19 1.10 18.87 -19.54
N ALA A 20 0.46 17.72 -19.38
CA ALA A 20 -0.66 17.58 -18.47
C ALA A 20 -0.10 17.92 -17.07
N GLY A 21 -0.48 19.08 -16.56
CA GLY A 21 -0.11 19.51 -15.22
C GLY A 21 -0.77 18.57 -14.23
N LEU A 22 0.03 17.79 -13.51
CA LEU A 22 -0.40 17.11 -12.29
C LEU A 22 -0.80 18.21 -11.31
N THR A 23 -2.12 18.39 -11.15
CA THR A 23 -2.64 19.28 -10.10
C THR A 23 -2.36 18.61 -8.77
N LEU A 24 -1.44 19.19 -8.00
CA LEU A 24 -1.22 18.84 -6.60
C LEU A 24 -2.56 19.00 -5.88
N ILE A 25 -3.22 17.87 -5.56
CA ILE A 25 -4.36 17.89 -4.66
C ILE A 25 -3.77 18.22 -3.28
N LYS A 26 -3.99 19.48 -2.84
CA LYS A 26 -3.64 19.92 -1.49
C LYS A 26 -4.27 18.92 -0.51
N ARG A 27 -3.43 18.31 0.33
CA ARG A 27 -3.86 17.52 1.49
C ARG A 27 -4.72 18.42 2.38
N ALA A 28 -6.04 18.38 2.22
CA ALA A 28 -6.95 18.91 3.22
C ALA A 28 -6.92 17.91 4.37
N GLY A 29 -6.29 18.30 5.48
CA GLY A 29 -6.29 17.52 6.70
C GLY A 29 -7.71 17.45 7.26
N VAL A 30 -8.41 16.39 6.95
CA VAL A 30 -9.68 16.04 7.61
C VAL A 30 -9.28 15.36 8.93
N THR A 31 -9.53 16.01 10.05
CA THR A 31 -9.27 15.44 11.37
C THR A 31 -10.22 14.28 11.66
N ALA A 32 -9.77 13.27 12.40
CA ALA A 32 -10.52 12.06 12.75
C ALA A 32 -11.94 12.33 13.32
N THR A 33 -12.16 13.49 13.92
CA THR A 33 -13.45 13.92 14.48
C THR A 33 -14.48 14.30 13.39
N GLN A 34 -14.06 14.62 12.16
CA GLN A 34 -14.97 14.97 11.07
C GLN A 34 -15.48 13.73 10.29
N HIS A 35 -14.80 12.59 10.41
CA HIS A 35 -15.23 11.34 9.76
C HIS A 35 -16.54 10.76 10.33
N SER A 36 -16.92 11.11 11.57
CA SER A 36 -18.09 10.53 12.24
C SER A 36 -19.44 11.15 11.84
N LEU A 37 -19.45 12.22 11.03
CA LEU A 37 -20.68 12.99 10.68
C LEU A 37 -20.94 13.09 9.18
N MET A 38 -20.08 12.53 8.32
CA MET A 38 -20.30 12.52 6.87
C MET A 38 -21.10 11.28 6.46
N ASP A 39 -22.03 11.47 5.52
CA ASP A 39 -22.70 10.35 4.85
C ASP A 39 -21.63 9.42 4.26
N PRO A 40 -21.69 8.10 4.49
CA PRO A 40 -20.74 7.14 3.94
C PRO A 40 -20.59 7.20 2.41
N SER A 41 -21.57 7.78 1.69
CA SER A 41 -21.54 8.02 0.25
C SER A 41 -20.68 9.22 -0.16
N GLU A 42 -20.35 10.13 0.76
CA GLU A 42 -19.59 11.37 0.50
C GLU A 42 -18.09 11.23 0.78
N VAL A 43 -17.65 10.14 1.44
CA VAL A 43 -16.23 9.92 1.70
C VAL A 43 -15.52 9.54 0.40
N PRO A 44 -14.46 10.30 -0.02
CA PRO A 44 -13.73 9.98 -1.24
C PRO A 44 -13.18 8.55 -1.19
N ARG A 45 -13.48 7.77 -2.22
CA ARG A 45 -12.95 6.42 -2.37
C ARG A 45 -11.49 6.48 -2.81
N VAL A 46 -10.65 5.69 -2.16
CA VAL A 46 -9.26 5.50 -2.59
C VAL A 46 -9.15 4.37 -3.60
N PHE A 47 -9.92 3.28 -3.40
CA PHE A 47 -10.07 2.21 -4.38
C PHE A 47 -11.53 2.01 -4.77
N SER A 48 -11.72 1.69 -6.05
CA SER A 48 -12.98 1.20 -6.59
C SER A 48 -12.68 0.07 -7.57
N ALA A 49 -13.24 -1.11 -7.32
CA ALA A 49 -13.04 -2.30 -8.12
C ALA A 49 -14.38 -2.97 -8.42
N HIS A 50 -14.61 -3.35 -9.69
CA HIS A 50 -15.87 -3.94 -10.12
C HIS A 50 -15.63 -5.15 -11.03
N GLY A 51 -16.28 -6.25 -10.69
CA GLY A 51 -16.23 -7.48 -11.47
C GLY A 51 -14.83 -8.08 -11.60
N LEU A 52 -13.92 -7.85 -10.62
CA LEU A 52 -12.54 -8.29 -10.73
C LEU A 52 -12.44 -9.81 -10.81
N THR A 53 -11.82 -10.29 -11.87
CA THR A 53 -11.47 -11.70 -12.05
C THR A 53 -9.98 -11.84 -12.29
N LYS A 54 -9.37 -12.84 -11.66
CA LYS A 54 -7.98 -13.21 -11.93
C LYS A 54 -7.84 -14.70 -12.12
N THR A 55 -7.33 -15.09 -13.26
CA THR A 55 -7.02 -16.49 -13.60
C THR A 55 -5.55 -16.61 -13.92
N TYR A 56 -4.85 -17.47 -13.21
CA TYR A 56 -3.47 -17.86 -13.51
C TYR A 56 -3.48 -19.14 -14.34
N ARG A 57 -2.64 -19.19 -15.38
CA ARG A 57 -2.45 -20.35 -16.25
C ARG A 57 -1.01 -20.83 -16.15
N THR A 58 -0.84 -22.10 -15.81
CA THR A 58 0.47 -22.74 -15.79
C THR A 58 0.36 -24.07 -16.55
N GLY A 59 0.78 -24.05 -17.82
CA GLY A 59 0.53 -25.15 -18.73
C GLY A 59 -0.97 -25.38 -18.95
N GLU A 60 -1.45 -26.59 -18.67
CA GLU A 60 -2.87 -26.98 -18.80
C GLU A 60 -3.69 -26.65 -17.52
N VAL A 61 -3.04 -26.22 -16.45
CA VAL A 61 -3.73 -25.92 -15.18
C VAL A 61 -4.17 -24.46 -15.14
N GLU A 62 -5.46 -24.24 -14.94
CA GLU A 62 -6.04 -22.93 -14.68
C GLU A 62 -6.47 -22.82 -13.22
N VAL A 63 -6.04 -21.75 -12.55
CA VAL A 63 -6.46 -21.40 -11.18
C VAL A 63 -7.12 -20.06 -11.20
N GLN A 64 -8.43 -20.02 -10.97
CA GLN A 64 -9.18 -18.77 -10.85
C GLN A 64 -9.08 -18.27 -9.42
N ALA A 65 -8.14 -17.34 -9.19
CA ALA A 65 -7.82 -16.80 -7.87
C ALA A 65 -8.82 -15.73 -7.41
N LEU A 66 -9.42 -14.95 -8.33
CA LEU A 66 -10.51 -14.02 -8.06
C LEU A 66 -11.66 -14.25 -9.02
N ARG A 67 -12.88 -14.08 -8.51
CA ARG A 67 -14.14 -14.41 -9.21
C ARG A 67 -15.17 -13.32 -8.96
N ASP A 68 -15.27 -12.36 -9.85
CA ASP A 68 -16.30 -11.32 -9.82
C ASP A 68 -16.30 -10.57 -8.47
N VAL A 69 -15.15 -9.96 -8.13
CA VAL A 69 -14.96 -9.24 -6.86
C VAL A 69 -15.30 -7.78 -7.05
N ASP A 70 -16.30 -7.29 -6.28
CA ASP A 70 -16.60 -5.89 -6.11
C ASP A 70 -16.06 -5.38 -4.78
N LEU A 71 -15.38 -4.23 -4.83
CA LEU A 71 -14.71 -3.65 -3.66
C LEU A 71 -14.55 -2.15 -3.81
N ASP A 72 -15.00 -1.41 -2.79
CA ASP A 72 -14.68 0.00 -2.62
C ASP A 72 -13.95 0.20 -1.28
N ILE A 73 -12.90 1.03 -1.24
CA ILE A 73 -12.20 1.40 -0.01
C ILE A 73 -12.18 2.92 0.11
N ALA A 74 -12.60 3.43 1.26
CA ALA A 74 -12.60 4.85 1.53
C ALA A 74 -11.19 5.36 1.89
N ARG A 75 -10.91 6.62 1.61
CA ARG A 75 -9.64 7.25 2.00
C ARG A 75 -9.51 7.31 3.53
N GLY A 76 -8.35 6.93 4.04
CA GLY A 76 -8.06 6.90 5.49
C GLY A 76 -8.69 5.73 6.24
N GLU A 77 -9.43 4.85 5.57
CA GLU A 77 -10.05 3.67 6.19
C GLU A 77 -9.00 2.64 6.59
N PHE A 78 -9.19 1.99 7.73
CA PHE A 78 -8.45 0.80 8.13
C PHE A 78 -9.28 -0.44 7.78
N VAL A 79 -8.88 -1.17 6.75
CA VAL A 79 -9.60 -2.35 6.23
C VAL A 79 -8.81 -3.62 6.54
N VAL A 80 -9.50 -4.64 7.03
CA VAL A 80 -8.95 -6.00 7.16
C VAL A 80 -9.58 -6.91 6.11
N LEU A 81 -8.75 -7.54 5.28
CA LEU A 81 -9.13 -8.62 4.38
C LEU A 81 -8.89 -9.95 5.09
N LEU A 82 -9.95 -10.61 5.49
CA LEU A 82 -9.91 -11.86 6.25
C LEU A 82 -10.36 -13.04 5.40
N GLY A 83 -9.71 -14.17 5.57
CA GLY A 83 -10.11 -15.42 4.89
C GLY A 83 -9.03 -16.49 4.99
N PRO A 84 -9.37 -17.76 4.67
CA PRO A 84 -8.41 -18.86 4.70
C PRO A 84 -7.28 -18.69 3.68
N SER A 85 -6.22 -19.48 3.84
CA SER A 85 -5.16 -19.55 2.83
C SER A 85 -5.74 -19.95 1.47
N GLY A 86 -5.24 -19.33 0.39
CA GLY A 86 -5.74 -19.59 -0.97
C GLY A 86 -7.07 -18.92 -1.33
N SER A 87 -7.68 -18.11 -0.45
CA SER A 87 -8.95 -17.41 -0.75
C SER A 87 -8.86 -16.25 -1.74
N GLY A 88 -7.66 -15.89 -2.22
CA GLY A 88 -7.44 -14.81 -3.19
C GLY A 88 -6.98 -13.48 -2.58
N LYS A 89 -6.75 -13.38 -1.26
CA LYS A 89 -6.37 -12.14 -0.56
C LYS A 89 -5.10 -11.51 -1.13
N SER A 90 -3.99 -12.26 -1.20
CA SER A 90 -2.72 -11.74 -1.73
C SER A 90 -2.83 -11.38 -3.22
N THR A 91 -3.62 -12.13 -4.00
CA THR A 91 -3.91 -11.78 -5.39
C THR A 91 -4.63 -10.42 -5.49
N LEU A 92 -5.67 -10.22 -4.67
CA LEU A 92 -6.39 -8.95 -4.61
C LEU A 92 -5.46 -7.81 -4.19
N LEU A 93 -4.66 -8.00 -3.13
CA LEU A 93 -3.70 -7.00 -2.67
C LEU A 93 -2.66 -6.65 -3.74
N ASN A 94 -2.15 -7.65 -4.48
CA ASN A 94 -1.20 -7.43 -5.57
C ASN A 94 -1.83 -6.59 -6.70
N ILE A 95 -3.09 -6.82 -7.03
CA ILE A 95 -3.82 -6.02 -8.03
C ILE A 95 -4.02 -4.58 -7.51
N LEU A 96 -4.51 -4.40 -6.28
CA LEU A 96 -4.66 -3.09 -5.66
C LEU A 96 -3.31 -2.34 -5.57
N GLY A 97 -2.24 -3.08 -5.35
CA GLY A 97 -0.88 -2.54 -5.28
C GLY A 97 -0.20 -2.32 -6.64
N GLY A 98 -0.83 -2.69 -7.75
CA GLY A 98 -0.24 -2.58 -9.08
C GLY A 98 0.96 -3.51 -9.30
N LEU A 99 1.06 -4.61 -8.55
CA LEU A 99 2.05 -5.68 -8.75
C LEU A 99 1.55 -6.74 -9.74
N ASP A 100 0.24 -6.78 -9.96
CA ASP A 100 -0.42 -7.66 -10.92
C ASP A 100 -1.60 -6.92 -11.56
N VAL A 101 -2.12 -7.44 -12.66
CA VAL A 101 -3.28 -6.89 -13.35
C VAL A 101 -4.42 -7.92 -13.37
N PRO A 102 -5.69 -7.49 -13.32
CA PRO A 102 -6.82 -8.42 -13.41
C PRO A 102 -6.89 -9.07 -14.80
N THR A 103 -7.49 -10.25 -14.89
CA THR A 103 -7.83 -10.89 -16.16
C THR A 103 -9.04 -10.20 -16.80
N SER A 104 -9.99 -9.75 -15.97
CA SER A 104 -11.15 -8.95 -16.38
C SER A 104 -11.69 -8.15 -15.21
N GLY A 105 -12.64 -7.24 -15.47
CA GLY A 105 -13.15 -6.28 -14.52
C GLY A 105 -12.34 -4.98 -14.53
N THR A 106 -12.71 -4.05 -13.67
CA THR A 106 -12.07 -2.73 -13.58
C THR A 106 -11.55 -2.48 -12.17
N VAL A 107 -10.42 -1.77 -12.06
CA VAL A 107 -9.87 -1.32 -10.78
C VAL A 107 -9.28 0.08 -10.92
N ARG A 108 -9.68 0.97 -10.01
CA ARG A 108 -9.22 2.36 -9.98
C ARG A 108 -8.66 2.70 -8.61
N PHE A 109 -7.65 3.57 -8.62
CA PHE A 109 -7.12 4.27 -7.47
C PHE A 109 -7.39 5.76 -7.65
N GLY A 110 -8.38 6.32 -6.94
CA GLY A 110 -8.88 7.66 -7.22
C GLY A 110 -9.24 7.81 -8.70
N GLU A 111 -8.57 8.74 -9.39
CA GLU A 111 -8.75 8.95 -10.84
C GLU A 111 -7.88 8.03 -11.71
N HIS A 112 -6.92 7.29 -11.15
CA HIS A 112 -6.03 6.41 -11.90
C HIS A 112 -6.67 5.06 -12.18
N GLN A 113 -6.75 4.67 -13.45
CA GLN A 113 -7.17 3.32 -13.85
C GLN A 113 -5.97 2.39 -13.79
N LEU A 114 -6.09 1.27 -13.07
CA LEU A 114 -5.00 0.28 -12.89
C LEU A 114 -5.17 -0.91 -13.84
N ASP A 115 -6.42 -1.29 -14.18
CA ASP A 115 -6.67 -2.29 -15.20
C ASP A 115 -6.28 -1.75 -16.58
N GLY A 116 -5.43 -2.47 -17.29
CA GLY A 116 -4.89 -2.05 -18.58
C GLY A 116 -3.83 -0.95 -18.53
N ALA A 117 -3.38 -0.53 -17.34
CA ALA A 117 -2.28 0.41 -17.21
C ALA A 117 -0.96 -0.20 -17.72
N SER A 118 -0.08 0.64 -18.27
CA SER A 118 1.26 0.18 -18.68
C SER A 118 2.13 -0.10 -17.45
N GLU A 119 3.17 -0.95 -17.62
CA GLU A 119 4.14 -1.22 -16.54
C GLU A 119 4.81 0.06 -16.03
N SER A 120 5.03 1.04 -16.90
CA SER A 120 5.55 2.36 -16.51
C SER A 120 4.60 3.12 -15.60
N ASP A 121 3.29 3.10 -15.91
CA ASP A 121 2.27 3.76 -15.11
C ASP A 121 2.10 3.07 -13.75
N LEU A 122 2.07 1.73 -13.74
CA LEU A 122 2.03 0.94 -12.50
C LEU A 122 3.27 1.16 -11.65
N THR A 123 4.46 1.31 -12.25
CA THR A 123 5.68 1.63 -11.52
C THR A 123 5.60 3.01 -10.88
N THR A 124 5.07 4.01 -11.60
CA THR A 124 4.84 5.35 -11.07
C THR A 124 3.82 5.33 -9.93
N TYR A 125 2.72 4.62 -10.12
CA TYR A 125 1.70 4.41 -9.10
C TYR A 125 2.28 3.78 -7.81
N ARG A 126 3.03 2.68 -7.92
CA ARG A 126 3.70 2.04 -6.77
C ARG A 126 4.66 2.98 -6.06
N ARG A 127 5.42 3.74 -6.83
CA ARG A 127 6.40 4.69 -6.30
C ARG A 127 5.74 5.80 -5.50
N GLU A 128 4.67 6.38 -6.01
CA GLU A 128 4.08 7.61 -5.45
C GLU A 128 3.01 7.35 -4.39
N HIS A 129 2.23 6.27 -4.55
CA HIS A 129 1.01 6.09 -3.76
C HIS A 129 0.99 4.89 -2.83
N VAL A 130 1.80 3.84 -3.08
CA VAL A 130 1.65 2.56 -2.37
C VAL A 130 2.84 2.25 -1.48
N GLY A 131 2.62 2.05 -0.18
CA GLY A 131 3.56 1.41 0.73
C GLY A 131 3.25 -0.07 0.88
N PHE A 132 4.25 -0.95 0.70
CA PHE A 132 4.08 -2.38 0.93
C PHE A 132 4.77 -2.84 2.20
N VAL A 133 4.08 -3.69 2.97
CA VAL A 133 4.60 -4.41 4.12
C VAL A 133 4.30 -5.88 3.92
N PHE A 134 5.33 -6.72 3.81
CA PHE A 134 5.22 -8.16 3.57
C PHE A 134 5.49 -8.96 4.84
N GLN A 135 5.01 -10.20 4.88
CA GLN A 135 5.23 -11.15 5.97
C GLN A 135 6.73 -11.42 6.20
N PHE A 136 7.51 -11.55 5.13
CA PHE A 136 8.98 -11.68 5.18
C PHE A 136 9.59 -10.32 4.87
N TYR A 137 9.88 -9.56 5.81
CA TYR A 137 10.38 -8.17 5.91
C TYR A 137 11.07 -7.60 4.66
N ASN A 138 11.70 -8.43 3.82
CA ASN A 138 12.41 -8.08 2.59
C ASN A 138 13.46 -6.96 2.81
N LEU A 139 14.17 -7.03 3.93
CA LEU A 139 15.27 -6.12 4.24
C LEU A 139 16.54 -6.57 3.51
N ILE A 140 17.37 -5.60 3.15
CA ILE A 140 18.70 -5.89 2.60
C ILE A 140 19.64 -6.16 3.78
N PRO A 141 20.20 -7.39 3.93
CA PRO A 141 20.92 -7.80 5.12
C PRO A 141 22.23 -7.04 5.38
N SER A 142 22.83 -6.52 4.31
CA SER A 142 24.08 -5.75 4.35
C SER A 142 23.90 -4.26 4.62
N LEU A 143 22.66 -3.79 4.76
CA LEU A 143 22.34 -2.41 5.07
C LEU A 143 21.80 -2.27 6.48
N THR A 144 22.16 -1.19 7.15
CA THR A 144 21.60 -0.79 8.45
C THR A 144 20.11 -0.48 8.35
N VAL A 145 19.42 -0.30 9.48
CA VAL A 145 18.03 0.19 9.54
C VAL A 145 17.90 1.48 8.75
N ARG A 146 18.78 2.46 9.00
CA ARG A 146 18.77 3.76 8.33
C ARG A 146 18.90 3.62 6.82
N GLU A 147 19.86 2.83 6.36
CA GLU A 147 20.11 2.61 4.94
C GLU A 147 18.96 1.85 4.26
N ASN A 148 18.37 0.83 4.92
CA ASN A 148 17.19 0.14 4.41
C ASN A 148 15.99 1.09 4.21
N VAL A 149 15.80 2.05 5.11
CA VAL A 149 14.73 3.06 4.98
C VAL A 149 15.07 4.09 3.90
N ALA A 150 16.34 4.50 3.80
CA ALA A 150 16.80 5.49 2.82
C ALA A 150 16.67 5.03 1.36
N LEU A 151 16.71 3.72 1.09
CA LEU A 151 16.66 3.15 -0.27
C LEU A 151 15.56 3.71 -1.16
N VAL A 152 14.43 4.11 -0.58
CA VAL A 152 13.27 4.57 -1.35
C VAL A 152 13.13 6.09 -1.36
N THR A 153 13.98 6.83 -0.65
CA THR A 153 13.89 8.30 -0.60
C THR A 153 14.30 8.96 -1.91
N ASP A 154 15.25 8.37 -2.62
CA ASP A 154 15.78 8.95 -3.87
C ASP A 154 14.82 8.82 -5.06
N ILE A 155 13.82 7.94 -4.95
CA ILE A 155 12.87 7.68 -6.05
C ILE A 155 11.55 8.43 -5.91
N VAL A 156 11.33 9.19 -4.82
CA VAL A 156 10.10 9.95 -4.56
C VAL A 156 10.39 11.44 -4.45
N ALA A 157 9.41 12.27 -4.83
CA ALA A 157 9.60 13.71 -4.90
C ALA A 157 9.69 14.38 -3.51
N HIS A 158 8.91 13.90 -2.54
CA HIS A 158 8.76 14.52 -1.22
C HIS A 158 8.76 13.46 -0.11
N PRO A 159 9.87 12.75 0.15
CA PRO A 159 9.93 11.80 1.26
C PRO A 159 9.91 12.56 2.61
N MET A 160 9.41 11.90 3.66
CA MET A 160 9.73 12.36 5.02
C MET A 160 11.21 12.09 5.33
N SER A 161 11.77 12.70 6.37
CA SER A 161 13.13 12.38 6.75
C SER A 161 13.24 10.91 7.21
N VAL A 162 14.37 10.29 6.91
CA VAL A 162 14.64 8.89 7.32
C VAL A 162 14.56 8.76 8.84
N ASP A 163 15.09 9.73 9.57
CA ASP A 163 15.07 9.72 11.04
C ASP A 163 13.63 9.83 11.58
N GLU A 164 12.77 10.63 10.96
CA GLU A 164 11.35 10.71 11.31
C GLU A 164 10.63 9.39 11.06
N ALA A 165 10.88 8.74 9.92
CA ALA A 165 10.27 7.45 9.63
C ALA A 165 10.68 6.37 10.65
N ILE A 166 11.95 6.36 11.05
CA ILE A 166 12.50 5.44 12.06
C ILE A 166 11.90 5.74 13.45
N ASP A 167 11.75 7.00 13.80
CA ASP A 167 11.16 7.42 15.08
C ASP A 167 9.69 7.01 15.17
N ARG A 168 8.92 7.19 14.10
CA ARG A 168 7.50 6.78 14.04
C ARG A 168 7.26 5.28 14.28
N VAL A 169 8.25 4.43 14.02
CA VAL A 169 8.16 3.00 14.29
C VAL A 169 8.90 2.60 15.59
N GLY A 170 9.40 3.57 16.37
CA GLY A 170 10.07 3.33 17.66
C GLY A 170 11.42 2.64 17.54
N LEU A 171 12.18 2.91 16.48
CA LEU A 171 13.49 2.29 16.22
C LEU A 171 14.68 3.26 16.26
N THR A 172 14.51 4.47 16.79
CA THR A 172 15.59 5.46 16.93
C THR A 172 16.87 4.89 17.58
N PRO A 173 16.81 4.06 18.66
CA PRO A 173 18.00 3.45 19.26
C PRO A 173 18.65 2.35 18.40
N ARG A 174 17.96 1.88 17.36
CA ARG A 174 18.37 0.77 16.48
C ARG A 174 18.79 1.22 15.08
N ARG A 175 18.79 2.51 14.79
CA ARG A 175 18.98 3.06 13.43
C ARG A 175 20.25 2.60 12.72
N ASP A 176 21.31 2.35 13.46
CA ASP A 176 22.62 1.94 12.94
C ASP A 176 22.87 0.41 13.04
N HIS A 177 21.85 -0.37 13.45
CA HIS A 177 21.92 -1.82 13.52
C HIS A 177 21.62 -2.46 12.17
N PHE A 178 22.21 -3.63 11.92
CA PHE A 178 21.91 -4.48 10.77
C PHE A 178 20.70 -5.39 11.06
N PRO A 179 19.98 -5.89 10.04
CA PRO A 179 18.83 -6.79 10.23
C PRO A 179 19.14 -8.00 11.11
N SER A 180 20.35 -8.58 11.03
CA SER A 180 20.79 -9.72 11.85
C SER A 180 20.88 -9.42 13.36
N GLN A 181 20.87 -8.15 13.74
CA GLN A 181 20.94 -7.68 15.13
C GLN A 181 19.56 -7.31 15.70
N LEU A 182 18.51 -7.51 14.91
CA LEU A 182 17.13 -7.12 15.22
C LEU A 182 16.24 -8.35 15.44
N SER A 183 15.30 -8.24 16.37
CA SER A 183 14.20 -9.19 16.48
C SER A 183 13.29 -9.15 15.24
N GLY A 184 12.50 -10.20 15.03
CA GLY A 184 11.53 -10.23 13.90
C GLY A 184 10.58 -9.04 13.89
N GLY A 185 10.08 -8.63 15.05
CA GLY A 185 9.20 -7.46 15.14
C GLY A 185 9.93 -6.13 14.91
N GLU A 186 11.20 -6.02 15.27
CA GLU A 186 12.01 -4.85 14.91
C GLU A 186 12.25 -4.82 13.40
N GLN A 187 12.55 -5.95 12.77
CA GLN A 187 12.70 -6.05 11.32
C GLN A 187 11.40 -5.67 10.58
N GLN A 188 10.25 -6.13 11.10
CA GLN A 188 8.95 -5.75 10.53
C GLN A 188 8.71 -4.25 10.66
N ARG A 189 9.05 -3.63 11.79
CA ARG A 189 8.95 -2.18 11.94
C ARG A 189 9.91 -1.41 11.02
N VAL A 190 11.09 -1.96 10.71
CA VAL A 190 11.96 -1.38 9.65
C VAL A 190 11.27 -1.43 8.28
N ALA A 191 10.63 -2.56 7.93
CA ALA A 191 9.89 -2.67 6.68
C ALA A 191 8.72 -1.64 6.62
N ILE A 192 8.04 -1.41 7.74
CA ILE A 192 7.01 -0.35 7.85
C ILE A 192 7.64 1.03 7.67
N ALA A 193 8.76 1.35 8.35
CA ALA A 193 9.44 2.64 8.20
C ALA A 193 9.83 2.90 6.73
N ARG A 194 10.37 1.88 6.05
CA ARG A 194 10.69 1.94 4.61
C ARG A 194 9.45 2.18 3.75
N ALA A 195 8.31 1.60 4.12
CA ALA A 195 7.06 1.79 3.39
C ALA A 195 6.49 3.21 3.55
N ILE A 196 6.60 3.81 4.76
CA ILE A 196 5.99 5.10 5.07
C ILE A 196 6.87 6.31 4.79
N VAL A 197 8.21 6.14 4.67
CA VAL A 197 9.14 7.26 4.42
C VAL A 197 8.79 8.03 3.14
N LYS A 198 8.19 7.37 2.18
CA LYS A 198 7.70 7.99 0.94
C LYS A 198 6.32 8.65 1.06
N GLN A 199 5.71 8.64 2.24
CA GLN A 199 4.40 9.21 2.55
C GLN A 199 3.27 8.68 1.63
N PRO A 200 3.05 7.37 1.56
CA PRO A 200 2.09 6.77 0.65
C PRO A 200 0.65 7.14 1.03
N ASP A 201 -0.25 7.17 0.05
CA ASP A 201 -1.70 7.29 0.29
C ASP A 201 -2.28 6.00 0.88
N VAL A 202 -1.68 4.85 0.55
CA VAL A 202 -2.13 3.52 0.97
C VAL A 202 -0.97 2.68 1.48
N LEU A 203 -1.19 2.00 2.60
CA LEU A 203 -0.31 0.98 3.17
C LEU A 203 -0.95 -0.39 2.99
N LEU A 204 -0.36 -1.23 2.15
CA LEU A 204 -0.80 -2.60 1.87
C LEU A 204 0.05 -3.58 2.66
N CYS A 205 -0.57 -4.29 3.61
CA CYS A 205 0.11 -5.21 4.52
C CYS A 205 -0.33 -6.65 4.25
N ASP A 206 0.59 -7.49 3.79
CA ASP A 206 0.35 -8.92 3.59
C ASP A 206 0.87 -9.71 4.80
N GLU A 207 -0.05 -10.20 5.64
CA GLU A 207 0.22 -10.98 6.86
C GLU A 207 1.30 -10.34 7.76
N PRO A 208 1.16 -9.06 8.16
CA PRO A 208 2.24 -8.30 8.80
C PRO A 208 2.67 -8.86 10.16
N THR A 209 1.90 -9.76 10.75
CA THR A 209 2.18 -10.41 12.03
C THR A 209 2.39 -11.93 11.91
N GLY A 210 2.30 -12.50 10.70
CA GLY A 210 2.25 -13.94 10.48
C GLY A 210 3.51 -14.71 10.89
N ALA A 211 4.67 -14.03 11.01
CA ALA A 211 5.93 -14.62 11.46
C ALA A 211 6.34 -14.19 12.89
N LEU A 212 5.42 -13.56 13.64
CA LEU A 212 5.70 -12.96 14.95
C LEU A 212 4.95 -13.67 16.08
N ASP A 213 5.53 -13.63 17.27
CA ASP A 213 4.82 -13.99 18.49
C ASP A 213 3.71 -12.95 18.81
N TYR A 214 2.80 -13.34 19.68
CA TYR A 214 1.64 -12.54 20.06
C TYR A 214 1.98 -11.11 20.51
N GLN A 215 2.93 -10.96 21.44
CA GLN A 215 3.27 -9.64 22.00
C GLN A 215 3.92 -8.74 20.94
N THR A 216 4.84 -9.29 20.18
CA THR A 216 5.51 -8.60 19.10
C THR A 216 4.54 -8.24 17.97
N GLY A 217 3.58 -9.13 17.67
CA GLY A 217 2.52 -8.87 16.69
C GLY A 217 1.65 -7.67 17.08
N LYS A 218 1.27 -7.54 18.36
CA LYS A 218 0.53 -6.37 18.87
C LYS A 218 1.28 -5.07 18.63
N LEU A 219 2.57 -5.02 18.95
CA LEU A 219 3.40 -3.82 18.74
C LEU A 219 3.47 -3.41 17.27
N VAL A 220 3.50 -4.37 16.35
CA VAL A 220 3.47 -4.08 14.91
C VAL A 220 2.11 -3.52 14.49
N LEU A 221 1.01 -4.09 14.98
CA LEU A 221 -0.34 -3.57 14.72
C LEU A 221 -0.57 -2.17 15.30
N GLU A 222 -0.04 -1.88 16.48
CA GLU A 222 -0.06 -0.54 17.08
C GLU A 222 0.64 0.49 16.20
N VAL A 223 1.78 0.11 15.60
CA VAL A 223 2.49 0.99 14.65
C VAL A 223 1.65 1.24 13.40
N ILE A 224 1.04 0.20 12.81
CA ILE A 224 0.21 0.35 11.60
C ILE A 224 -1.03 1.20 11.89
N GLU A 225 -1.71 0.97 13.02
CA GLU A 225 -2.88 1.77 13.44
C GLU A 225 -2.51 3.24 13.67
N ARG A 226 -1.40 3.49 14.35
CA ARG A 226 -0.89 4.85 14.58
C ARG A 226 -0.59 5.58 13.26
N ILE A 227 0.05 4.90 12.30
CA ILE A 227 0.32 5.45 10.97
C ILE A 227 -0.99 5.80 10.25
N ASN A 228 -1.98 4.91 10.26
CA ASN A 228 -3.28 5.16 9.66
C ASN A 228 -3.93 6.41 10.28
N ARG A 229 -3.98 6.49 11.62
CA ARG A 229 -4.60 7.59 12.35
C ARG A 229 -3.86 8.92 12.19
N GLU A 230 -2.52 8.93 12.33
CA GLU A 230 -1.73 10.17 12.37
C GLU A 230 -1.39 10.73 10.98
N LEU A 231 -1.15 9.86 10.01
CA LEU A 231 -0.81 10.28 8.64
C LEU A 231 -2.04 10.30 7.71
N GLY A 232 -3.18 9.77 8.14
CA GLY A 232 -4.37 9.62 7.30
C GLY A 232 -4.16 8.63 6.15
N THR A 233 -3.12 7.79 6.22
CA THR A 233 -2.83 6.76 5.22
C THR A 233 -3.89 5.67 5.30
N THR A 234 -4.50 5.30 4.19
CA THR A 234 -5.42 4.15 4.14
C THR A 234 -4.65 2.87 4.41
N ALA A 235 -5.10 2.03 5.34
CA ALA A 235 -4.45 0.77 5.66
C ALA A 235 -5.30 -0.41 5.19
N VAL A 236 -4.70 -1.32 4.42
CA VAL A 236 -5.32 -2.60 4.01
C VAL A 236 -4.46 -3.73 4.53
N VAL A 237 -4.96 -4.47 5.51
CA VAL A 237 -4.25 -5.57 6.16
C VAL A 237 -4.87 -6.89 5.77
N ILE A 238 -4.08 -7.75 5.12
CA ILE A 238 -4.48 -9.14 4.89
C ILE A 238 -4.06 -9.97 6.07
N THR A 239 -4.96 -10.84 6.55
CA THR A 239 -4.64 -11.82 7.57
C THR A 239 -5.62 -13.00 7.55
N HIS A 240 -5.18 -14.12 8.13
CA HIS A 240 -6.05 -15.23 8.49
C HIS A 240 -6.42 -15.22 9.98
N ASN A 241 -5.83 -14.30 10.77
CA ASN A 241 -6.11 -14.16 12.19
C ASN A 241 -7.37 -13.31 12.41
N ALA A 242 -8.45 -13.96 12.83
CA ALA A 242 -9.75 -13.31 13.04
C ALA A 242 -9.75 -12.26 14.16
N ALA A 243 -8.84 -12.36 15.13
CA ALA A 243 -8.76 -11.37 16.22
C ALA A 243 -8.42 -9.96 15.72
N ILE A 244 -7.61 -9.85 14.65
CA ILE A 244 -7.21 -8.57 14.06
C ILE A 244 -8.42 -7.82 13.47
N ALA A 245 -9.49 -8.54 13.09
CA ALA A 245 -10.71 -7.94 12.57
C ALA A 245 -11.31 -6.87 13.48
N GLY A 246 -11.18 -7.05 14.81
CA GLY A 246 -11.76 -6.11 15.79
C GLY A 246 -11.19 -4.70 15.75
N MET A 247 -9.98 -4.48 15.21
CA MET A 247 -9.36 -3.15 15.14
C MET A 247 -9.66 -2.39 13.84
N ALA A 248 -10.31 -3.03 12.87
CA ALA A 248 -10.62 -2.43 11.57
C ALA A 248 -11.84 -1.51 11.63
N ASP A 249 -11.94 -0.53 10.74
CA ASP A 249 -13.19 0.16 10.45
C ASP A 249 -14.15 -0.80 9.73
N ARG A 250 -13.59 -1.62 8.85
CA ARG A 250 -14.34 -2.58 8.04
C ARG A 250 -13.55 -3.85 7.80
N VAL A 251 -14.26 -4.98 7.87
CA VAL A 251 -13.73 -6.31 7.60
C VAL A 251 -14.38 -6.85 6.34
N ILE A 252 -13.56 -7.32 5.41
CA ILE A 252 -14.01 -7.93 4.16
C ILE A 252 -13.56 -9.39 4.18
N TYR A 253 -14.54 -10.29 4.15
CA TYR A 253 -14.29 -11.72 4.19
C TYR A 253 -14.18 -12.27 2.77
N LEU A 254 -13.02 -12.83 2.43
CA LEU A 254 -12.80 -13.53 1.17
C LEU A 254 -12.85 -15.06 1.37
N GLY A 255 -13.54 -15.73 0.44
CA GLY A 255 -13.57 -17.19 0.33
C GLY A 255 -13.74 -17.60 -1.13
N ASP A 256 -12.98 -18.59 -1.57
CA ASP A 256 -13.05 -19.11 -2.95
C ASP A 256 -12.96 -18.05 -4.05
N GLY A 257 -12.11 -17.04 -3.84
CA GLY A 257 -11.90 -15.93 -4.77
C GLY A 257 -13.04 -14.91 -4.83
N ARG A 258 -13.98 -14.92 -3.88
CA ARG A 258 -15.15 -14.02 -3.83
C ARG A 258 -15.22 -13.27 -2.50
N VAL A 259 -15.80 -12.09 -2.51
CA VAL A 259 -16.25 -11.43 -1.28
C VAL A 259 -17.48 -12.15 -0.78
N GLN A 260 -17.37 -12.75 0.40
CA GLN A 260 -18.46 -13.51 1.04
C GLN A 260 -19.37 -12.61 1.85
N ARG A 261 -18.76 -11.66 2.57
CA ARG A 261 -19.47 -10.69 3.39
C ARG A 261 -18.57 -9.50 3.71
N VAL A 262 -19.18 -8.40 4.09
CA VAL A 262 -18.54 -7.17 4.55
C VAL A 262 -19.17 -6.77 5.88
N GLU A 263 -18.36 -6.50 6.89
CA GLU A 263 -18.79 -6.07 8.21
C GLU A 263 -18.14 -4.72 8.56
N ARG A 264 -18.87 -3.84 9.21
CA ARG A 264 -18.36 -2.58 9.77
C ARG A 264 -18.37 -2.68 11.29
N ASN A 265 -17.24 -2.34 11.92
CA ASN A 265 -17.16 -2.28 13.35
C ASN A 265 -17.74 -0.95 13.85
N ALA A 266 -18.77 -1.00 14.70
CA ALA A 266 -19.30 0.19 15.34
C ALA A 266 -18.30 0.79 16.34
N HIS A 267 -17.49 -0.08 16.96
CA HIS A 267 -16.41 0.30 17.89
C HIS A 267 -15.16 -0.52 17.52
N LYS A 268 -14.08 0.19 17.29
CA LYS A 268 -12.77 -0.45 17.03
C LYS A 268 -12.10 -0.79 18.36
N LEU A 269 -11.53 -1.98 18.43
CA LEU A 269 -10.63 -2.36 19.51
C LEU A 269 -9.25 -1.73 19.25
N SER A 270 -8.57 -1.31 20.29
CA SER A 270 -7.15 -1.00 20.21
C SER A 270 -6.35 -2.30 20.04
N PRO A 271 -5.17 -2.28 19.40
CA PRO A 271 -4.32 -3.46 19.29
C PRO A 271 -3.99 -4.11 20.64
N SER A 272 -3.92 -3.33 21.74
CA SER A 272 -3.70 -3.83 23.11
C SER A 272 -4.85 -4.69 23.63
N GLU A 273 -6.09 -4.48 23.15
CA GLU A 273 -7.29 -5.23 23.54
C GLU A 273 -7.48 -6.53 22.76
N LEU A 274 -6.74 -6.70 21.68
CA LEU A 274 -6.81 -7.93 20.88
C LEU A 274 -6.29 -9.13 21.67
N SER A 275 -6.90 -10.30 21.46
CA SER A 275 -6.47 -11.59 22.05
C SER A 275 -6.60 -12.71 21.02
N TRP A 276 -5.52 -13.50 20.80
CA TRP A 276 -5.48 -14.66 19.91
C TRP A 276 -4.46 -15.70 20.39
#